data_776ceaae4e6173a51670789d775ada61
#
_entry.id   776ceaae4e6173a51670789d775ada61
#
_cell.length_a   1.000
_cell.length_b   1.000
_cell.length_c   1.000
_cell.angle_alpha   90.00
_cell.angle_beta   90.00
_cell.angle_gamma   90.00
#
_symmetry.space_group_name_H-M   'P 1'
#
loop_
_entity.id
_entity.type
_entity.pdbx_description
1 polymer ?
#
loop_
_entity_poly.entity_id
_entity_poly.type
_entity_poly.pdbx_seq_one_letter_code
_entity_poly.pdbx_strand_id
1 'polypeptide(L)'
;MFKQYFKQAIHALRENRLTSVVSILGTMLSVAMILVVVLQFQIKLVGYSPVSKRDRMLYIYSVNTKSKDGSENNNTGLSAETIRECLYTLKKPEAVTVTAQNSHVISIPGKRLFEEYTVYYTDPAFWKVFDFKFLSGKPFTEADFNSGLPHVVISDKLAGILFGTQDVVGRDILVNNVMPCTIAGVVKHPSKAASEAFADVWMPYTANTLYTNSGGCDGMCGPFGAEILAHKLSDIDAIYAEIQQGVARYNAGKADFILTIPKPFTHLELALGSGSRYGYNRVGWGEYLKTTGWVLLFLLLVPTLNLTGIVQSAVQKRRPEMGLRKAFGATGERLFTQVVCENLIITLIGGVLGVGLSVVLLYVGRSFLLTKDTVITFGMLFQPLLFVAALFFTLVLNVLSSGLPAFRIARERIVESLKDANV
;
A
#
# COMPACT_ATOMS: atom_id res chain seq x y z
N MET A 1 15.73 36.56 -21.34
CA MET A 1 16.73 35.46 -21.26
C MET A 1 16.10 34.09 -21.30
N PHE A 2 15.20 33.67 -20.37
CA PHE A 2 14.58 32.33 -20.38
C PHE A 2 13.89 31.97 -21.70
N LYS A 3 13.16 32.89 -22.34
CA LYS A 3 12.46 32.65 -23.61
C LYS A 3 13.45 32.32 -24.77
N GLN A 4 14.66 32.88 -24.74
CA GLN A 4 15.71 32.55 -25.72
C GLN A 4 16.32 31.17 -25.49
N TYR A 5 16.63 30.81 -24.21
CA TYR A 5 17.15 29.47 -23.89
C TYR A 5 16.12 28.38 -24.22
N PHE A 6 14.84 28.63 -23.96
CA PHE A 6 13.77 27.70 -24.33
C PHE A 6 13.67 27.47 -25.83
N LYS A 7 13.77 28.56 -26.65
CA LYS A 7 13.74 28.48 -28.09
C LYS A 7 14.98 27.76 -28.66
N GLN A 8 16.16 28.03 -28.09
CA GLN A 8 17.40 27.34 -28.42
C GLN A 8 17.36 25.85 -28.07
N ALA A 9 16.82 25.49 -26.91
CA ALA A 9 16.68 24.11 -26.50
C ALA A 9 15.74 23.32 -27.43
N ILE A 10 14.60 23.88 -27.81
CA ILE A 10 13.71 23.26 -28.81
C ILE A 10 14.42 23.08 -30.17
N HIS A 11 15.20 24.04 -30.58
CA HIS A 11 15.97 23.97 -31.85
C HIS A 11 17.01 22.84 -31.77
N ALA A 12 17.77 22.78 -30.68
CA ALA A 12 18.76 21.74 -30.43
C ALA A 12 18.14 20.31 -30.37
N LEU A 13 16.93 20.19 -29.82
CA LEU A 13 16.15 18.91 -29.82
C LEU A 13 15.79 18.49 -31.26
N ARG A 14 15.50 19.43 -32.14
CA ARG A 14 15.17 19.16 -33.56
C ARG A 14 16.40 18.80 -34.39
N GLU A 15 17.55 19.42 -34.14
CA GLU A 15 18.81 19.13 -34.85
C GLU A 15 19.34 17.73 -34.51
N ASN A 16 19.27 17.31 -33.23
CA ASN A 16 19.77 16.02 -32.78
C ASN A 16 18.63 15.07 -32.40
N ARG A 17 17.73 14.77 -33.32
CA ARG A 17 16.49 14.02 -33.10
C ARG A 17 16.72 12.68 -32.38
N LEU A 18 17.67 11.88 -32.85
CA LEU A 18 17.93 10.54 -32.28
C LEU A 18 18.35 10.62 -30.81
N THR A 19 19.32 11.46 -30.48
CA THR A 19 19.82 11.64 -29.11
C THR A 19 18.73 12.21 -28.20
N SER A 20 17.94 13.16 -28.71
CA SER A 20 16.82 13.76 -27.96
C SER A 20 15.72 12.73 -27.66
N VAL A 21 15.33 11.91 -28.63
CA VAL A 21 14.34 10.83 -28.44
C VAL A 21 14.84 9.81 -27.44
N VAL A 22 16.11 9.36 -27.57
CA VAL A 22 16.69 8.40 -26.60
C VAL A 22 16.73 8.99 -25.20
N SER A 23 17.08 10.27 -25.04
CA SER A 23 17.10 10.97 -23.75
C SER A 23 15.69 11.08 -23.14
N ILE A 24 14.69 11.44 -23.95
CA ILE A 24 13.29 11.53 -23.51
C ILE A 24 12.77 10.15 -23.09
N LEU A 25 13.01 9.10 -23.89
CA LEU A 25 12.60 7.73 -23.56
C LEU A 25 13.30 7.22 -22.29
N GLY A 26 14.61 7.46 -22.15
CA GLY A 26 15.34 7.11 -20.93
C GLY A 26 14.80 7.80 -19.68
N THR A 27 14.51 9.10 -19.77
CA THR A 27 13.89 9.86 -18.67
C THR A 27 12.48 9.37 -18.36
N MET A 28 11.68 9.11 -19.41
CA MET A 28 10.33 8.57 -19.29
C MET A 28 10.31 7.23 -18.54
N LEU A 29 11.16 6.29 -18.94
CA LEU A 29 11.27 4.99 -18.28
C LEU A 29 11.74 5.12 -16.83
N SER A 30 12.72 5.99 -16.57
CA SER A 30 13.24 6.24 -15.23
C SER A 30 12.18 6.78 -14.30
N VAL A 31 11.44 7.80 -14.73
CA VAL A 31 10.33 8.38 -13.96
C VAL A 31 9.23 7.36 -13.74
N ALA A 32 8.87 6.60 -14.78
CA ALA A 32 7.84 5.59 -14.68
C ALA A 32 8.19 4.49 -13.66
N MET A 33 9.45 3.98 -13.68
CA MET A 33 9.90 2.98 -12.71
C MET A 33 9.87 3.50 -11.27
N ILE A 34 10.38 4.71 -11.03
CA ILE A 34 10.34 5.34 -9.70
C ILE A 34 8.89 5.48 -9.23
N LEU A 35 8.02 6.00 -10.08
CA LEU A 35 6.61 6.19 -9.73
C LEU A 35 5.87 4.88 -9.49
N VAL A 36 6.13 3.83 -10.26
CA VAL A 36 5.52 2.51 -10.03
C VAL A 36 5.85 2.00 -8.63
N VAL A 37 7.12 2.09 -8.21
CA VAL A 37 7.55 1.67 -6.87
C VAL A 37 6.90 2.53 -5.79
N VAL A 38 6.93 3.84 -5.95
CA VAL A 38 6.35 4.77 -4.96
C VAL A 38 4.84 4.58 -4.85
N LEU A 39 4.13 4.43 -5.97
CA LEU A 39 2.68 4.18 -5.99
C LEU A 39 2.30 2.84 -5.36
N GLN A 40 3.11 1.77 -5.55
CA GLN A 40 2.91 0.50 -4.85
C GLN A 40 2.94 0.65 -3.33
N PHE A 41 3.94 1.38 -2.81
CA PHE A 41 4.00 1.68 -1.37
C PHE A 41 2.82 2.52 -0.92
N GLN A 42 2.45 3.51 -1.70
CA GLN A 42 1.37 4.41 -1.37
C GLN A 42 0.02 3.70 -1.31
N ILE A 43 -0.30 2.80 -2.24
CA ILE A 43 -1.52 1.99 -2.21
C ILE A 43 -1.62 1.17 -0.93
N LYS A 44 -0.49 0.73 -0.38
CA LYS A 44 -0.45 0.00 0.89
C LYS A 44 -0.61 0.90 2.12
N LEU A 45 -0.11 2.13 2.09
CA LEU A 45 -0.01 3.02 3.24
C LEU A 45 -1.20 3.98 3.39
N VAL A 46 -1.69 4.50 2.27
CA VAL A 46 -2.74 5.53 2.30
C VAL A 46 -4.12 4.92 2.54
N GLY A 47 -4.92 5.63 3.34
CA GLY A 47 -6.31 5.29 3.58
C GLY A 47 -7.20 5.59 2.38
N TYR A 48 -8.08 4.67 2.02
CA TYR A 48 -9.16 4.79 1.04
C TYR A 48 -10.32 3.88 1.47
N SER A 49 -11.53 4.17 1.02
CA SER A 49 -12.68 3.34 1.37
C SER A 49 -12.49 1.87 0.90
N PRO A 50 -12.73 0.88 1.79
CA PRO A 50 -13.33 0.96 3.13
C PRO A 50 -12.35 1.18 4.29
N VAL A 51 -11.07 1.45 4.03
CA VAL A 51 -10.00 1.57 5.03
C VAL A 51 -9.45 3.01 5.11
N SER A 52 -10.33 4.01 5.05
CA SER A 52 -9.93 5.43 5.02
C SER A 52 -9.21 5.90 6.28
N LYS A 53 -9.42 5.22 7.41
CA LYS A 53 -8.91 5.59 8.74
C LYS A 53 -7.58 4.91 9.11
N ARG A 54 -6.81 4.39 8.13
CA ARG A 54 -5.54 3.66 8.32
C ARG A 54 -4.51 4.42 9.16
N ASP A 55 -4.52 5.74 9.09
CA ASP A 55 -3.60 6.64 9.80
C ASP A 55 -3.71 6.54 11.33
N ARG A 56 -4.84 6.06 11.85
CA ARG A 56 -5.13 5.93 13.28
C ARG A 56 -5.62 4.54 13.70
N MET A 57 -5.45 3.55 12.82
CA MET A 57 -5.77 2.16 13.13
C MET A 57 -4.59 1.44 13.78
N LEU A 58 -4.92 0.58 14.74
CA LEU A 58 -4.01 -0.29 15.45
C LEU A 58 -4.48 -1.75 15.29
N TYR A 59 -3.53 -2.69 15.24
CA TYR A 59 -3.80 -4.08 14.92
C TYR A 59 -3.19 -5.03 15.94
N ILE A 60 -3.94 -6.06 16.33
CA ILE A 60 -3.48 -7.19 17.16
C ILE A 60 -3.87 -8.47 16.43
N TYR A 61 -2.93 -9.12 15.77
CA TYR A 61 -3.21 -10.36 15.02
C TYR A 61 -2.70 -11.62 15.69
N SER A 62 -1.82 -11.47 16.67
CA SER A 62 -1.31 -12.60 17.43
C SER A 62 -1.13 -12.25 18.89
N VAL A 63 -1.35 -13.23 19.73
CA VAL A 63 -1.10 -13.21 21.15
C VAL A 63 -0.23 -14.40 21.53
N ASN A 64 0.51 -14.29 22.61
CA ASN A 64 1.32 -15.37 23.14
C ASN A 64 0.65 -15.93 24.39
N THR A 65 0.50 -17.24 24.45
CA THR A 65 0.03 -17.95 25.64
C THR A 65 1.12 -18.92 26.08
N LYS A 66 1.50 -18.82 27.33
CA LYS A 66 2.52 -19.69 27.94
C LYS A 66 1.92 -20.46 29.10
N SER A 67 2.14 -21.78 29.13
CA SER A 67 1.78 -22.59 30.29
C SER A 67 2.65 -22.19 31.49
N LYS A 68 2.06 -22.18 32.69
CA LYS A 68 2.74 -21.84 33.96
C LYS A 68 3.86 -22.80 34.32
N ASP A 69 3.76 -24.06 33.88
CA ASP A 69 4.81 -25.08 34.05
C ASP A 69 5.94 -24.96 32.98
N GLY A 70 5.74 -24.08 31.99
CA GLY A 70 6.70 -23.85 30.93
C GLY A 70 6.71 -24.90 29.82
N SER A 71 5.80 -25.89 29.85
CA SER A 71 5.74 -26.99 28.87
C SER A 71 5.27 -26.51 27.48
N GLU A 72 4.41 -25.50 27.43
CA GLU A 72 3.83 -25.01 26.18
C GLU A 72 4.01 -23.49 26.01
N ASN A 73 4.28 -23.10 24.80
CA ASN A 73 4.33 -21.70 24.37
C ASN A 73 3.71 -21.58 22.98
N ASN A 74 2.52 -21.00 22.92
CA ASN A 74 1.72 -20.91 21.71
C ASN A 74 1.61 -19.46 21.23
N ASN A 75 1.82 -19.25 19.94
CA ASN A 75 1.53 -17.98 19.26
C ASN A 75 0.28 -18.17 18.39
N THR A 76 -0.81 -17.50 18.72
CA THR A 76 -2.13 -17.76 18.13
C THR A 76 -2.93 -16.46 18.08
N GLY A 77 -4.12 -16.50 17.46
CA GLY A 77 -5.09 -15.41 17.53
C GLY A 77 -5.84 -15.38 18.86
N LEU A 78 -6.69 -14.39 19.02
CA LEU A 78 -7.54 -14.15 20.18
C LEU A 78 -8.76 -15.09 20.17
N SER A 79 -9.18 -15.56 21.34
CA SER A 79 -10.49 -16.20 21.53
C SER A 79 -11.59 -15.17 21.72
N ALA A 80 -12.85 -15.58 21.56
CA ALA A 80 -14.01 -14.74 21.89
C ALA A 80 -14.03 -14.32 23.37
N GLU A 81 -13.56 -15.18 24.28
CA GLU A 81 -13.43 -14.88 25.69
C GLU A 81 -12.37 -13.81 25.96
N THR A 82 -11.17 -13.98 25.40
CA THR A 82 -10.09 -12.99 25.50
C THR A 82 -10.50 -11.62 24.97
N ILE A 83 -11.23 -11.59 23.86
CA ILE A 83 -11.75 -10.36 23.26
C ILE A 83 -12.72 -9.66 24.22
N ARG A 84 -13.68 -10.40 24.77
CA ARG A 84 -14.69 -9.86 25.68
C ARG A 84 -14.06 -9.29 26.94
N GLU A 85 -13.11 -10.01 27.54
CA GLU A 85 -12.52 -9.64 28.83
C GLU A 85 -11.41 -8.56 28.70
N CYS A 86 -10.63 -8.57 27.60
CA CYS A 86 -9.46 -7.70 27.46
C CYS A 86 -9.65 -6.54 26.48
N LEU A 87 -10.51 -6.68 25.45
CA LEU A 87 -10.59 -5.68 24.39
C LEU A 87 -11.92 -4.91 24.37
N TYR A 88 -13.06 -5.57 24.55
CA TYR A 88 -14.36 -4.85 24.56
C TYR A 88 -14.57 -4.00 25.82
N THR A 89 -13.73 -4.19 26.83
CA THR A 89 -13.73 -3.37 28.06
C THR A 89 -12.96 -2.05 27.91
N LEU A 90 -12.24 -1.85 26.79
CA LEU A 90 -11.46 -0.64 26.54
C LEU A 90 -12.35 0.58 26.36
N LYS A 91 -11.95 1.70 26.98
CA LYS A 91 -12.68 2.97 26.94
C LYS A 91 -11.99 4.05 26.14
N LYS A 92 -10.68 3.92 25.93
CA LYS A 92 -9.88 4.94 25.23
C LYS A 92 -10.03 4.91 23.71
N PRO A 93 -10.19 3.75 23.06
CA PRO A 93 -10.41 3.75 21.60
C PRO A 93 -11.79 4.28 21.21
N GLU A 94 -11.91 4.79 20.00
CA GLU A 94 -13.21 5.15 19.40
C GLU A 94 -14.08 3.92 19.12
N ALA A 95 -13.45 2.83 18.66
CA ALA A 95 -14.07 1.54 18.42
C ALA A 95 -13.05 0.42 18.43
N VAL A 96 -13.50 -0.78 18.79
CA VAL A 96 -12.74 -2.02 18.66
C VAL A 96 -13.60 -3.00 17.89
N THR A 97 -13.03 -3.64 16.88
CA THR A 97 -13.65 -4.73 16.14
C THR A 97 -12.72 -5.91 16.05
N VAL A 98 -13.28 -7.08 15.81
CA VAL A 98 -12.51 -8.30 15.62
C VAL A 98 -12.91 -9.00 14.34
N THR A 99 -11.94 -9.68 13.74
CA THR A 99 -12.14 -10.38 12.50
C THR A 99 -11.47 -11.75 12.54
N ALA A 100 -12.20 -12.78 12.12
CA ALA A 100 -11.64 -14.07 11.79
C ALA A 100 -11.95 -14.37 10.32
N GLN A 101 -10.93 -14.73 9.56
CA GLN A 101 -11.05 -15.02 8.13
C GLN A 101 -11.05 -16.52 7.89
N ASN A 102 -11.96 -16.97 7.04
CA ASN A 102 -11.96 -18.34 6.53
C ASN A 102 -12.43 -18.37 5.07
N SER A 103 -12.17 -19.47 4.37
CA SER A 103 -12.71 -19.74 3.03
C SER A 103 -13.82 -20.75 3.13
N HIS A 104 -14.96 -20.45 2.54
CA HIS A 104 -16.12 -21.32 2.52
C HIS A 104 -16.76 -21.35 1.13
N VAL A 105 -17.33 -22.50 0.79
CA VAL A 105 -18.19 -22.63 -0.39
C VAL A 105 -19.48 -21.85 -0.14
N ILE A 106 -19.81 -20.92 -1.05
CA ILE A 106 -21.06 -20.15 -0.99
C ILE A 106 -21.97 -20.57 -2.14
N SER A 107 -23.20 -20.92 -1.83
CA SER A 107 -24.19 -21.33 -2.81
C SER A 107 -25.57 -20.70 -2.53
N ILE A 108 -26.51 -20.93 -3.44
CA ILE A 108 -27.91 -20.55 -3.26
C ILE A 108 -28.76 -21.79 -3.04
N PRO A 109 -29.89 -21.70 -2.31
CA PRO A 109 -30.81 -22.81 -2.14
C PRO A 109 -31.19 -23.46 -3.49
N GLY A 110 -31.12 -24.80 -3.54
CA GLY A 110 -31.42 -25.58 -4.73
C GLY A 110 -30.28 -25.70 -5.75
N LYS A 111 -29.15 -24.99 -5.59
CA LYS A 111 -27.99 -25.07 -6.50
C LYS A 111 -26.71 -25.26 -5.70
N ARG A 112 -26.10 -26.44 -5.78
CA ARG A 112 -24.77 -26.68 -5.19
C ARG A 112 -23.69 -26.02 -6.06
N LEU A 113 -22.82 -25.24 -5.42
CA LEU A 113 -21.63 -24.65 -6.01
C LEU A 113 -20.41 -25.18 -5.25
N PHE A 114 -19.24 -25.08 -5.87
CA PHE A 114 -17.97 -25.59 -5.32
C PHE A 114 -16.89 -24.50 -5.24
N GLU A 115 -17.25 -23.27 -5.61
CA GLU A 115 -16.32 -22.15 -5.52
C GLU A 115 -16.22 -21.63 -4.09
N GLU A 116 -15.01 -21.46 -3.64
CA GLU A 116 -14.70 -20.90 -2.33
C GLU A 116 -14.60 -19.38 -2.38
N TYR A 117 -15.19 -18.76 -1.38
CA TYR A 117 -15.19 -17.31 -1.17
C TYR A 117 -14.66 -16.98 0.21
N THR A 118 -14.08 -15.80 0.33
CA THR A 118 -13.58 -15.32 1.63
C THR A 118 -14.73 -14.86 2.49
N VAL A 119 -14.85 -15.44 3.69
CA VAL A 119 -15.84 -15.08 4.70
C VAL A 119 -15.14 -14.47 5.90
N TYR A 120 -15.58 -13.28 6.33
CA TYR A 120 -15.19 -12.65 7.58
C TYR A 120 -16.28 -12.88 8.64
N TYR A 121 -15.85 -13.43 9.77
CA TYR A 121 -16.61 -13.49 11.01
C TYR A 121 -16.23 -12.30 11.86
N THR A 122 -17.17 -11.41 12.13
CA THR A 122 -16.89 -10.13 12.78
C THR A 122 -18.05 -9.68 13.69
N ASP A 123 -17.93 -8.50 14.24
CA ASP A 123 -18.92 -7.87 15.12
C ASP A 123 -19.54 -6.61 14.47
N PRO A 124 -20.60 -6.00 15.02
CA PRO A 124 -21.22 -4.80 14.47
C PRO A 124 -20.30 -3.57 14.45
N ALA A 125 -19.30 -3.49 15.34
CA ALA A 125 -18.36 -2.38 15.37
C ALA A 125 -17.47 -2.33 14.12
N PHE A 126 -17.37 -3.43 13.37
CA PHE A 126 -16.69 -3.51 12.08
C PHE A 126 -17.14 -2.41 11.12
N TRP A 127 -18.44 -2.17 11.04
CA TRP A 127 -19.04 -1.18 10.15
C TRP A 127 -18.80 0.27 10.62
N LYS A 128 -18.40 0.47 11.86
CA LYS A 128 -17.95 1.76 12.38
C LYS A 128 -16.45 1.97 12.13
N VAL A 129 -15.66 0.93 12.24
CA VAL A 129 -14.21 0.96 11.99
C VAL A 129 -13.93 1.15 10.50
N PHE A 130 -14.61 0.36 9.65
CA PHE A 130 -14.46 0.36 8.20
C PHE A 130 -15.63 1.07 7.50
N ASP A 131 -15.32 2.00 6.61
CA ASP A 131 -16.28 2.85 5.91
C ASP A 131 -16.75 2.24 4.58
N PHE A 132 -17.47 1.13 4.66
CA PHE A 132 -18.05 0.49 3.49
C PHE A 132 -19.18 1.31 2.86
N LYS A 133 -19.22 1.32 1.52
CA LYS A 133 -20.35 1.88 0.79
C LYS A 133 -21.41 0.80 0.55
N PHE A 134 -22.53 0.90 1.26
CA PHE A 134 -23.70 0.08 1.02
C PHE A 134 -24.39 0.49 -0.28
N LEU A 135 -24.71 -0.49 -1.11
CA LEU A 135 -25.45 -0.33 -2.37
C LEU A 135 -26.93 -0.61 -2.16
N SER A 136 -27.24 -1.59 -1.30
CA SER A 136 -28.60 -1.90 -0.86
C SER A 136 -28.59 -2.50 0.55
N GLY A 137 -29.72 -2.41 1.25
CA GLY A 137 -29.83 -2.91 2.62
C GLY A 137 -29.01 -2.12 3.65
N LYS A 138 -28.63 -2.81 4.73
CA LYS A 138 -27.90 -2.25 5.87
C LYS A 138 -27.01 -3.32 6.51
N PRO A 139 -26.03 -2.93 7.37
CA PRO A 139 -25.25 -3.87 8.13
C PRO A 139 -26.13 -4.67 9.11
N PHE A 140 -25.66 -5.84 9.53
CA PHE A 140 -26.26 -6.55 10.66
C PHE A 140 -26.09 -5.71 11.95
N THR A 141 -27.07 -5.83 12.84
CA THR A 141 -27.17 -4.98 14.04
C THR A 141 -26.61 -5.68 15.29
N GLU A 142 -26.47 -4.92 16.38
CA GLU A 142 -26.15 -5.48 17.70
C GLU A 142 -27.20 -6.52 18.14
N ALA A 143 -28.48 -6.35 17.79
CA ALA A 143 -29.52 -7.30 18.08
C ALA A 143 -29.33 -8.62 17.33
N ASP A 144 -28.99 -8.55 16.04
CA ASP A 144 -28.66 -9.71 15.21
C ASP A 144 -27.46 -10.47 15.78
N PHE A 145 -26.42 -9.70 16.15
CA PHE A 145 -25.20 -10.23 16.73
C PHE A 145 -25.45 -10.95 18.07
N ASN A 146 -26.13 -10.29 19.00
CA ASN A 146 -26.43 -10.85 20.32
C ASN A 146 -27.36 -12.07 20.27
N SER A 147 -28.25 -12.12 19.28
CA SER A 147 -29.15 -13.23 19.06
C SER A 147 -28.54 -14.37 18.22
N GLY A 148 -27.30 -14.21 17.72
CA GLY A 148 -26.65 -15.21 16.88
C GLY A 148 -27.37 -15.43 15.54
N LEU A 149 -28.09 -14.43 15.02
CA LEU A 149 -28.80 -14.54 13.75
C LEU A 149 -27.81 -14.53 12.58
N PRO A 150 -27.94 -15.44 11.60
CA PRO A 150 -27.04 -15.54 10.47
C PRO A 150 -27.41 -14.51 9.37
N HIS A 151 -27.50 -13.22 9.76
CA HIS A 151 -27.66 -12.11 8.83
C HIS A 151 -26.31 -11.71 8.27
N VAL A 152 -26.17 -11.75 6.95
CA VAL A 152 -24.89 -11.54 6.29
C VAL A 152 -24.92 -10.31 5.39
N VAL A 153 -23.76 -9.69 5.24
CA VAL A 153 -23.51 -8.69 4.20
C VAL A 153 -22.64 -9.34 3.13
N ILE A 154 -22.95 -9.12 1.87
CA ILE A 154 -22.18 -9.68 0.74
C ILE A 154 -21.67 -8.57 -0.18
N SER A 155 -20.63 -8.90 -0.96
CA SER A 155 -20.14 -7.99 -2.00
C SER A 155 -21.04 -7.98 -3.22
N ASP A 156 -21.11 -6.84 -3.92
CA ASP A 156 -21.86 -6.70 -5.20
C ASP A 156 -21.34 -7.67 -6.28
N LYS A 157 -20.05 -7.98 -6.25
CA LYS A 157 -19.44 -8.98 -7.12
C LYS A 157 -20.03 -10.36 -6.87
N LEU A 158 -20.10 -10.77 -5.59
CA LEU A 158 -20.71 -12.06 -5.23
C LEU A 158 -22.20 -12.10 -5.53
N ALA A 159 -22.94 -11.01 -5.26
CA ALA A 159 -24.35 -10.88 -5.61
C ALA A 159 -24.58 -11.09 -7.11
N GLY A 160 -23.75 -10.47 -7.95
CA GLY A 160 -23.78 -10.64 -9.41
C GLY A 160 -23.50 -12.07 -9.86
N ILE A 161 -22.53 -12.77 -9.23
CA ILE A 161 -22.19 -14.15 -9.56
C ILE A 161 -23.31 -15.12 -9.18
N LEU A 162 -23.88 -14.96 -7.98
CA LEU A 162 -24.88 -15.89 -7.47
C LEU A 162 -26.28 -15.67 -8.06
N PHE A 163 -26.68 -14.42 -8.20
CA PHE A 163 -28.07 -14.05 -8.52
C PHE A 163 -28.23 -13.29 -9.85
N GLY A 164 -27.14 -12.83 -10.48
CA GLY A 164 -27.19 -11.99 -11.68
C GLY A 164 -27.71 -10.56 -11.44
N THR A 165 -27.93 -10.17 -10.19
CA THR A 165 -28.44 -8.86 -9.78
C THR A 165 -27.83 -8.43 -8.46
N GLN A 166 -27.89 -7.12 -8.16
CA GLN A 166 -27.48 -6.56 -6.87
C GLN A 166 -28.65 -6.38 -5.89
N ASP A 167 -29.88 -6.55 -6.37
CA ASP A 167 -31.09 -6.50 -5.54
C ASP A 167 -31.40 -7.88 -4.96
N VAL A 168 -30.72 -8.19 -3.86
CA VAL A 168 -30.73 -9.54 -3.24
C VAL A 168 -30.99 -9.50 -1.73
N VAL A 169 -31.28 -8.34 -1.16
CA VAL A 169 -31.59 -8.19 0.26
C VAL A 169 -32.83 -9.04 0.61
N GLY A 170 -32.74 -9.78 1.71
CA GLY A 170 -33.78 -10.72 2.18
C GLY A 170 -33.75 -12.08 1.50
N ARG A 171 -32.85 -12.32 0.51
CA ARG A 171 -32.64 -13.66 -0.06
C ARG A 171 -31.67 -14.46 0.79
N ASP A 172 -31.73 -15.78 0.67
CA ASP A 172 -30.86 -16.68 1.40
C ASP A 172 -29.70 -17.19 0.54
N ILE A 173 -28.54 -17.34 1.18
CA ILE A 173 -27.38 -18.08 0.70
C ILE A 173 -27.08 -19.24 1.65
N LEU A 174 -26.31 -20.21 1.20
CA LEU A 174 -25.84 -21.33 1.99
C LEU A 174 -24.33 -21.25 2.14
N VAL A 175 -23.85 -21.23 3.38
CA VAL A 175 -22.43 -21.37 3.69
C VAL A 175 -22.10 -22.86 3.83
N ASN A 176 -21.08 -23.34 3.12
CA ASN A 176 -20.72 -24.77 3.02
C ASN A 176 -21.85 -25.68 2.55
N ASN A 177 -22.79 -25.14 1.76
CA ASN A 177 -23.98 -25.83 1.27
C ASN A 177 -24.93 -26.35 2.40
N VAL A 178 -24.74 -25.89 3.64
CA VAL A 178 -25.48 -26.41 4.83
C VAL A 178 -26.11 -25.29 5.64
N MET A 179 -25.37 -24.23 5.95
CA MET A 179 -25.83 -23.18 6.86
C MET A 179 -26.59 -22.08 6.08
N PRO A 180 -27.91 -21.94 6.28
CA PRO A 180 -28.66 -20.86 5.63
C PRO A 180 -28.35 -19.53 6.31
N CYS A 181 -28.13 -18.50 5.49
CA CYS A 181 -27.85 -17.14 5.93
C CYS A 181 -28.66 -16.17 5.09
N THR A 182 -29.34 -15.22 5.73
CA THR A 182 -30.14 -14.19 5.05
C THR A 182 -29.32 -12.94 4.75
N ILE A 183 -29.37 -12.45 3.54
CA ILE A 183 -28.65 -11.25 3.09
C ILE A 183 -29.31 -10.00 3.69
N ALA A 184 -28.62 -9.32 4.60
CA ALA A 184 -29.06 -8.06 5.21
C ALA A 184 -28.64 -6.84 4.39
N GLY A 185 -27.53 -6.92 3.65
CA GLY A 185 -27.03 -5.83 2.86
C GLY A 185 -26.03 -6.24 1.78
N VAL A 186 -25.85 -5.37 0.80
CA VAL A 186 -24.87 -5.50 -0.27
C VAL A 186 -23.94 -4.30 -0.25
N VAL A 187 -22.63 -4.56 -0.22
CA VAL A 187 -21.60 -3.52 -0.25
C VAL A 187 -20.80 -3.59 -1.54
N LYS A 188 -20.21 -2.46 -1.92
CA LYS A 188 -19.26 -2.43 -3.02
C LYS A 188 -18.07 -3.33 -2.69
N HIS A 189 -17.70 -4.22 -3.62
CA HIS A 189 -16.58 -5.15 -3.46
C HIS A 189 -15.29 -4.39 -3.13
N PRO A 190 -14.65 -4.68 -1.99
CA PRO A 190 -13.41 -4.00 -1.61
C PRO A 190 -12.24 -4.47 -2.47
N SER A 191 -11.23 -3.63 -2.59
CA SER A 191 -9.96 -4.03 -3.21
C SER A 191 -9.18 -4.97 -2.29
N LYS A 192 -8.51 -5.98 -2.83
CA LYS A 192 -7.56 -6.81 -2.06
C LYS A 192 -6.40 -6.02 -1.43
N ALA A 193 -6.14 -4.81 -1.92
CA ALA A 193 -5.20 -3.90 -1.27
C ALA A 193 -5.70 -3.37 0.10
N ALA A 194 -7.00 -3.55 0.40
CA ALA A 194 -7.60 -3.35 1.72
C ALA A 194 -7.72 -4.70 2.45
N SER A 195 -6.60 -5.41 2.61
CA SER A 195 -6.57 -6.80 3.10
C SER A 195 -7.22 -6.98 4.47
N GLU A 196 -7.18 -5.96 5.31
CA GLU A 196 -7.77 -5.94 6.64
C GLU A 196 -9.31 -5.91 6.64
N ALA A 197 -9.91 -5.50 5.52
CA ALA A 197 -11.37 -5.40 5.35
C ALA A 197 -11.90 -6.28 4.19
N PHE A 198 -10.99 -7.00 3.47
CA PHE A 198 -11.33 -7.73 2.28
C PHE A 198 -12.00 -9.05 2.58
N ALA A 199 -13.29 -9.18 2.20
CA ALA A 199 -14.02 -10.44 2.13
C ALA A 199 -15.06 -10.38 0.99
N ASP A 200 -15.68 -11.51 0.70
CA ASP A 200 -16.84 -11.61 -0.18
C ASP A 200 -18.13 -11.64 0.64
N VAL A 201 -18.05 -12.15 1.89
CA VAL A 201 -19.16 -12.27 2.85
C VAL A 201 -18.67 -11.81 4.22
N TRP A 202 -19.48 -11.04 4.91
CA TRP A 202 -19.28 -10.65 6.32
C TRP A 202 -20.47 -11.15 7.14
N MET A 203 -20.20 -11.86 8.23
CA MET A 203 -21.26 -12.39 9.11
C MET A 203 -20.91 -12.22 10.59
N PRO A 204 -21.92 -12.13 11.48
CA PRO A 204 -21.71 -12.14 12.91
C PRO A 204 -20.97 -13.41 13.35
N TYR A 205 -19.88 -13.29 14.10
CA TYR A 205 -19.19 -14.49 14.57
C TYR A 205 -20.05 -15.31 15.56
N THR A 206 -21.00 -14.68 16.21
CA THR A 206 -21.94 -15.33 17.13
C THR A 206 -22.92 -16.27 16.42
N ALA A 207 -23.13 -16.10 15.10
CA ALA A 207 -23.96 -17.00 14.30
C ALA A 207 -23.33 -18.38 14.09
N ASN A 208 -22.04 -18.55 14.39
CA ASN A 208 -21.33 -19.82 14.25
C ASN A 208 -20.68 -20.23 15.57
N THR A 209 -21.15 -21.33 16.17
CA THR A 209 -20.67 -21.83 17.44
C THR A 209 -19.18 -22.17 17.50
N LEU A 210 -18.56 -22.45 16.36
CA LEU A 210 -17.10 -22.67 16.27
C LEU A 210 -16.29 -21.45 16.69
N TYR A 211 -16.86 -20.26 16.57
CA TYR A 211 -16.21 -19.01 16.92
C TYR A 211 -16.56 -18.48 18.32
N THR A 212 -17.63 -18.98 18.90
CA THR A 212 -18.05 -18.60 20.27
C THR A 212 -17.48 -19.52 21.34
N ASN A 213 -17.19 -20.77 20.98
CA ASN A 213 -16.59 -21.72 21.90
C ASN A 213 -15.10 -21.45 22.01
N SER A 214 -14.65 -21.19 23.24
CA SER A 214 -13.24 -21.03 23.53
C SER A 214 -12.50 -22.34 23.27
N GLY A 215 -11.51 -22.29 22.38
CA GLY A 215 -10.64 -23.43 22.08
C GLY A 215 -9.58 -23.66 23.16
N GLY A 216 -8.40 -24.17 22.75
CA GLY A 216 -7.28 -24.51 23.63
C GLY A 216 -6.73 -23.36 24.50
N CYS A 217 -5.66 -23.67 25.27
CA CYS A 217 -4.94 -22.71 26.11
C CYS A 217 -5.83 -22.09 27.20
N ASP A 218 -6.62 -22.87 27.90
CA ASP A 218 -7.52 -22.39 28.97
C ASP A 218 -8.52 -21.32 28.49
N GLY A 219 -8.99 -21.46 27.22
CA GLY A 219 -9.93 -20.53 26.60
C GLY A 219 -9.31 -19.27 26.03
N MET A 220 -8.00 -19.12 26.04
CA MET A 220 -7.31 -17.90 25.56
C MET A 220 -7.08 -17.88 24.07
N CYS A 221 -6.90 -19.05 23.45
CA CYS A 221 -6.52 -19.21 22.05
C CYS A 221 -7.73 -19.24 21.12
N GLY A 222 -7.67 -18.57 19.98
CA GLY A 222 -8.76 -18.54 19.03
C GLY A 222 -8.34 -17.98 17.65
N PRO A 223 -9.31 -17.83 16.74
CA PRO A 223 -9.02 -17.46 15.34
C PRO A 223 -9.05 -15.96 15.08
N PHE A 224 -9.28 -15.12 16.10
CA PHE A 224 -9.52 -13.71 15.88
C PHE A 224 -8.23 -12.88 15.86
N GLY A 225 -8.22 -11.87 14.98
CA GLY A 225 -7.43 -10.66 15.15
C GLY A 225 -8.33 -9.52 15.59
N ALA A 226 -7.74 -8.44 16.09
CA ALA A 226 -8.46 -7.24 16.48
C ALA A 226 -7.94 -6.02 15.75
N GLU A 227 -8.85 -5.17 15.32
CA GLU A 227 -8.62 -3.87 14.72
C GLU A 227 -9.18 -2.79 15.67
N ILE A 228 -8.33 -1.89 16.12
CA ILE A 228 -8.64 -0.86 17.09
C ILE A 228 -8.57 0.50 16.41
N LEU A 229 -9.66 1.23 16.42
CA LEU A 229 -9.72 2.59 15.91
C LEU A 229 -9.42 3.55 17.07
N ALA A 230 -8.24 4.16 17.06
CA ALA A 230 -7.87 5.20 18.02
C ALA A 230 -8.45 6.56 17.64
N HIS A 231 -8.60 7.48 18.58
CA HIS A 231 -8.91 8.86 18.26
C HIS A 231 -7.71 9.54 17.57
N LYS A 232 -6.50 9.27 18.07
CA LYS A 232 -5.22 9.70 17.49
C LYS A 232 -4.19 8.58 17.60
N LEU A 233 -3.24 8.54 16.67
CA LEU A 233 -2.16 7.56 16.73
C LEU A 233 -1.28 7.70 17.98
N SER A 234 -1.17 8.92 18.55
CA SER A 234 -0.47 9.19 19.82
C SER A 234 -1.04 8.44 21.02
N ASP A 235 -2.29 7.96 20.92
CA ASP A 235 -2.97 7.32 22.04
C ASP A 235 -2.57 5.85 22.21
N ILE A 236 -1.71 5.32 21.33
CA ILE A 236 -1.29 3.91 21.30
C ILE A 236 -0.75 3.42 22.64
N ASP A 237 0.09 4.21 23.33
CA ASP A 237 0.67 3.82 24.62
C ASP A 237 -0.37 3.78 25.72
N ALA A 238 -1.33 4.70 25.67
CA ALA A 238 -2.42 4.78 26.62
C ALA A 238 -3.43 3.63 26.41
N ILE A 239 -3.72 3.25 25.16
CA ILE A 239 -4.55 2.09 24.80
C ILE A 239 -3.83 0.81 25.20
N TYR A 240 -2.53 0.69 24.94
CA TYR A 240 -1.75 -0.47 25.32
C TYR A 240 -1.70 -0.67 26.84
N ALA A 241 -1.53 0.41 27.62
CA ALA A 241 -1.59 0.34 29.08
C ALA A 241 -2.96 -0.18 29.58
N GLU A 242 -4.06 0.23 28.95
CA GLU A 242 -5.41 -0.26 29.28
C GLU A 242 -5.56 -1.74 28.93
N ILE A 243 -5.04 -2.18 27.77
CA ILE A 243 -4.99 -3.60 27.38
C ILE A 243 -4.23 -4.42 28.44
N GLN A 244 -3.04 -3.96 28.87
CA GLN A 244 -2.24 -4.67 29.87
C GLN A 244 -2.96 -4.80 31.21
N GLN A 245 -3.74 -3.80 31.63
CA GLN A 245 -4.58 -3.89 32.83
C GLN A 245 -5.68 -4.94 32.65
N GLY A 246 -6.32 -5.03 31.48
CA GLY A 246 -7.29 -6.07 31.15
C GLY A 246 -6.67 -7.46 31.20
N VAL A 247 -5.51 -7.62 30.57
CA VAL A 247 -4.75 -8.89 30.54
C VAL A 247 -4.34 -9.32 31.95
N ALA A 248 -3.87 -8.40 32.79
CA ALA A 248 -3.50 -8.71 34.16
C ALA A 248 -4.70 -9.24 35.00
N ARG A 249 -5.86 -8.60 34.86
CA ARG A 249 -7.11 -9.06 35.51
C ARG A 249 -7.54 -10.44 35.00
N TYR A 250 -7.49 -10.66 33.69
CA TYR A 250 -7.84 -11.90 33.04
C TYR A 250 -6.92 -13.05 33.48
N ASN A 251 -5.62 -12.83 33.52
CA ASN A 251 -4.62 -13.81 33.95
C ASN A 251 -4.78 -14.19 35.45
N ALA A 252 -5.24 -13.27 36.30
CA ALA A 252 -5.46 -13.55 37.73
C ALA A 252 -6.52 -14.62 37.93
N GLY A 253 -7.49 -14.78 37.02
CA GLY A 253 -8.53 -15.80 37.07
C GLY A 253 -8.20 -17.13 36.38
N LYS A 254 -6.99 -17.27 35.79
CA LYS A 254 -6.61 -18.44 35.01
C LYS A 254 -5.66 -19.39 35.77
N ALA A 255 -5.91 -20.69 35.63
CA ALA A 255 -5.17 -21.72 36.37
C ALA A 255 -3.83 -22.08 35.68
N ASP A 256 -3.86 -22.39 34.37
CA ASP A 256 -2.79 -23.14 33.71
C ASP A 256 -1.95 -22.31 32.76
N PHE A 257 -2.52 -21.26 32.16
CA PHE A 257 -1.86 -20.46 31.17
C PHE A 257 -1.76 -18.98 31.56
N ILE A 258 -0.80 -18.28 30.95
CA ILE A 258 -0.61 -16.84 31.03
C ILE A 258 -0.73 -16.27 29.61
N LEU A 259 -1.67 -15.34 29.43
CA LEU A 259 -1.83 -14.58 28.21
C LEU A 259 -0.89 -13.38 28.19
N THR A 260 -0.24 -13.14 27.06
CA THR A 260 0.49 -11.92 26.77
C THR A 260 0.00 -11.33 25.44
N ILE A 261 -0.53 -10.12 25.49
CA ILE A 261 -0.90 -9.35 24.29
C ILE A 261 0.23 -8.37 24.00
N PRO A 262 0.90 -8.45 22.83
CA PRO A 262 1.95 -7.52 22.48
C PRO A 262 1.39 -6.11 22.23
N LYS A 263 2.24 -5.10 22.20
CA LYS A 263 1.84 -3.75 21.79
C LYS A 263 1.20 -3.81 20.40
N PRO A 264 0.03 -3.19 20.18
CA PRO A 264 -0.62 -3.18 18.88
C PRO A 264 0.30 -2.63 17.78
N PHE A 265 0.16 -3.14 16.57
CA PHE A 265 0.85 -2.62 15.39
C PHE A 265 0.16 -1.37 14.88
N THR A 266 0.92 -0.38 14.46
CA THR A 266 0.42 0.70 13.61
C THR A 266 0.21 0.19 12.18
N HIS A 267 -0.59 0.90 11.37
CA HIS A 267 -0.78 0.51 9.97
C HIS A 267 0.55 0.53 9.18
N LEU A 268 1.43 1.45 9.51
CA LEU A 268 2.77 1.53 8.92
C LEU A 268 3.60 0.28 9.22
N GLU A 269 3.65 -0.16 10.49
CA GLU A 269 4.35 -1.39 10.88
C GLU A 269 3.73 -2.61 10.20
N LEU A 270 2.39 -2.65 10.06
CA LEU A 270 1.69 -3.70 9.33
C LEU A 270 2.07 -3.72 7.85
N ALA A 271 2.17 -2.57 7.20
CA ALA A 271 2.53 -2.47 5.78
C ALA A 271 3.99 -2.82 5.49
N LEU A 272 4.90 -2.60 6.45
CA LEU A 272 6.33 -2.89 6.34
C LEU A 272 6.68 -4.32 6.75
N GLY A 273 5.88 -4.92 7.63
CA GLY A 273 6.13 -6.24 8.16
C GLY A 273 5.83 -7.36 7.17
N SER A 274 6.19 -8.58 7.56
CA SER A 274 5.97 -9.78 6.78
C SER A 274 5.49 -10.91 7.67
N GLY A 275 4.78 -11.87 7.08
CA GLY A 275 4.29 -13.06 7.78
C GLY A 275 2.80 -13.30 7.57
N SER A 276 2.32 -14.41 8.14
CA SER A 276 0.90 -14.71 8.19
C SER A 276 0.20 -13.90 9.28
N ARG A 277 -1.13 -13.82 9.23
CA ARG A 277 -1.95 -13.09 10.22
C ARG A 277 -1.62 -13.48 11.68
N TYR A 278 -1.28 -14.74 11.94
CA TYR A 278 -0.97 -15.25 13.29
C TYR A 278 0.55 -15.38 13.58
N GLY A 279 1.39 -15.21 12.59
CA GLY A 279 2.86 -15.25 12.72
C GLY A 279 3.50 -13.96 12.21
N TYR A 280 2.85 -12.82 12.50
CA TYR A 280 3.31 -11.53 12.01
C TYR A 280 4.55 -11.06 12.77
N ASN A 281 5.64 -10.86 12.03
CA ASN A 281 6.88 -10.30 12.59
C ASN A 281 6.89 -8.79 12.47
N ARG A 282 7.05 -8.12 13.61
CA ARG A 282 7.25 -6.67 13.65
C ARG A 282 8.62 -6.34 13.07
N VAL A 283 8.62 -5.63 11.95
CA VAL A 283 9.83 -5.16 11.28
C VAL A 283 9.96 -3.66 11.51
N GLY A 284 11.04 -3.26 12.15
CA GLY A 284 11.35 -1.84 12.31
C GLY A 284 11.87 -1.22 11.01
N TRP A 285 11.80 0.10 10.89
CA TRP A 285 12.31 0.83 9.72
C TRP A 285 13.75 0.47 9.36
N GLY A 286 14.62 0.31 10.37
CA GLY A 286 16.02 -0.03 10.14
C GLY A 286 16.22 -1.40 9.52
N GLU A 287 15.44 -2.40 9.92
CA GLU A 287 15.49 -3.76 9.39
C GLU A 287 14.85 -3.83 8.00
N TYR A 288 13.72 -3.13 7.82
CA TYR A 288 13.10 -2.98 6.51
C TYR A 288 14.05 -2.33 5.49
N LEU A 289 14.73 -1.24 5.87
CA LEU A 289 15.72 -0.58 5.02
C LEU A 289 16.95 -1.46 4.74
N LYS A 290 17.36 -2.32 5.66
CA LYS A 290 18.45 -3.29 5.40
C LYS A 290 18.04 -4.33 4.35
N THR A 291 16.80 -4.84 4.40
CA THR A 291 16.34 -5.89 3.49
C THR A 291 15.89 -5.34 2.14
N THR A 292 15.14 -4.22 2.15
CA THR A 292 14.51 -3.65 0.95
C THR A 292 15.31 -2.47 0.39
N GLY A 293 16.12 -1.81 1.22
CA GLY A 293 16.86 -0.60 0.85
C GLY A 293 17.82 -0.81 -0.31
N TRP A 294 18.47 -1.96 -0.41
CA TRP A 294 19.33 -2.29 -1.55
C TRP A 294 18.53 -2.38 -2.87
N VAL A 295 17.34 -2.95 -2.81
CA VAL A 295 16.45 -3.02 -3.97
C VAL A 295 16.01 -1.63 -4.39
N LEU A 296 15.60 -0.79 -3.43
CA LEU A 296 15.23 0.61 -3.70
C LEU A 296 16.43 1.40 -4.23
N LEU A 297 17.60 1.25 -3.63
CA LEU A 297 18.83 1.90 -4.08
C LEU A 297 19.15 1.49 -5.52
N PHE A 298 19.08 0.20 -5.86
CA PHE A 298 19.34 -0.30 -7.20
C PHE A 298 18.33 0.24 -8.21
N LEU A 299 17.04 0.24 -7.86
CA LEU A 299 15.97 0.79 -8.68
C LEU A 299 16.12 2.30 -8.93
N LEU A 300 16.70 3.04 -8.00
CA LEU A 300 17.00 4.47 -8.17
C LEU A 300 18.32 4.70 -8.93
N LEU A 301 19.31 3.85 -8.71
CA LEU A 301 20.66 4.02 -9.25
C LEU A 301 20.71 3.70 -10.74
N VAL A 302 20.02 2.68 -11.21
CA VAL A 302 19.98 2.29 -12.62
C VAL A 302 19.45 3.41 -13.53
N PRO A 303 18.27 4.02 -13.25
CA PRO A 303 17.79 5.18 -13.99
C PRO A 303 18.76 6.37 -13.95
N THR A 304 19.36 6.63 -12.79
CA THR A 304 20.28 7.76 -12.60
C THR A 304 21.55 7.58 -13.43
N LEU A 305 22.14 6.37 -13.46
CA LEU A 305 23.31 6.06 -14.28
C LEU A 305 22.99 6.14 -15.77
N ASN A 306 21.82 5.66 -16.18
CA ASN A 306 21.37 5.76 -17.56
C ASN A 306 21.26 7.22 -18.03
N LEU A 307 20.63 8.07 -17.21
CA LEU A 307 20.55 9.51 -17.48
C LEU A 307 21.93 10.16 -17.56
N THR A 308 22.84 9.82 -16.63
CA THR A 308 24.21 10.37 -16.62
C THR A 308 24.95 10.00 -17.91
N GLY A 309 24.88 8.74 -18.34
CA GLY A 309 25.53 8.25 -19.57
C GLY A 309 25.02 8.95 -20.83
N ILE A 310 23.70 9.12 -20.96
CA ILE A 310 23.08 9.81 -22.10
C ILE A 310 23.49 11.27 -22.13
N VAL A 311 23.44 11.98 -21.02
CA VAL A 311 23.81 13.39 -20.93
C VAL A 311 25.28 13.58 -21.22
N GLN A 312 26.15 12.75 -20.64
CA GLN A 312 27.59 12.79 -20.89
C GLN A 312 27.92 12.59 -22.36
N SER A 313 27.30 11.61 -23.03
CA SER A 313 27.46 11.40 -24.47
C SER A 313 26.96 12.58 -25.29
N ALA A 314 25.84 13.19 -24.96
CA ALA A 314 25.29 14.34 -25.65
C ALA A 314 26.18 15.58 -25.50
N VAL A 315 26.75 15.81 -24.32
CA VAL A 315 27.65 16.93 -24.04
C VAL A 315 28.99 16.73 -24.72
N GLN A 316 29.54 15.50 -24.72
CA GLN A 316 30.79 15.18 -25.42
C GLN A 316 30.70 15.44 -26.94
N LYS A 317 29.60 15.03 -27.59
CA LYS A 317 29.40 15.31 -29.03
C LYS A 317 29.35 16.77 -29.36
N ARG A 318 28.98 17.65 -28.44
CA ARG A 318 28.91 19.11 -28.62
C ARG A 318 30.16 19.86 -28.13
N ARG A 319 31.17 19.15 -27.65
CA ARG A 319 32.42 19.74 -27.12
C ARG A 319 33.11 20.67 -28.13
N PRO A 320 33.25 20.33 -29.44
CA PRO A 320 33.83 21.21 -30.42
C PRO A 320 33.02 22.50 -30.62
N GLU A 321 31.69 22.41 -30.68
CA GLU A 321 30.78 23.55 -30.80
C GLU A 321 30.89 24.50 -29.59
N MET A 322 30.97 23.94 -28.38
CA MET A 322 31.17 24.72 -27.16
C MET A 322 32.53 25.40 -27.11
N GLY A 323 33.59 24.74 -27.63
CA GLY A 323 34.93 25.31 -27.79
C GLY A 323 34.94 26.51 -28.76
N LEU A 324 34.24 26.36 -29.87
CA LEU A 324 34.09 27.44 -30.85
C LEU A 324 33.35 28.66 -30.27
N ARG A 325 32.25 28.42 -29.55
CA ARG A 325 31.48 29.50 -28.86
C ARG A 325 32.32 30.23 -27.82
N LYS A 326 33.18 29.51 -27.08
CA LYS A 326 34.14 30.11 -26.14
C LYS A 326 35.17 30.99 -26.87
N ALA A 327 35.68 30.54 -28.02
CA ALA A 327 36.60 31.32 -28.83
C ALA A 327 35.97 32.64 -29.30
N PHE A 328 34.64 32.67 -29.52
CA PHE A 328 33.87 33.86 -29.82
C PHE A 328 33.39 34.66 -28.60
N GLY A 329 33.90 34.34 -27.38
CA GLY A 329 33.67 35.13 -26.17
C GLY A 329 32.50 34.67 -25.29
N ALA A 330 31.93 33.47 -25.51
CA ALA A 330 30.94 32.93 -24.60
C ALA A 330 31.59 32.53 -23.25
N THR A 331 31.02 32.99 -22.16
CA THR A 331 31.46 32.60 -20.79
C THR A 331 31.06 31.17 -20.49
N GLY A 332 31.87 30.47 -19.67
CA GLY A 332 31.58 29.10 -19.21
C GLY A 332 30.23 29.01 -18.49
N GLU A 333 29.85 30.04 -17.73
CA GLU A 333 28.56 30.12 -17.03
C GLU A 333 27.35 30.12 -17.99
N ARG A 334 27.44 30.84 -19.11
CA ARG A 334 26.39 30.86 -20.14
C ARG A 334 26.23 29.50 -20.81
N LEU A 335 27.34 28.81 -21.10
CA LEU A 335 27.30 27.45 -21.66
C LEU A 335 26.74 26.43 -20.69
N PHE A 336 27.14 26.51 -19.43
CA PHE A 336 26.58 25.67 -18.35
C PHE A 336 25.07 25.86 -18.24
N THR A 337 24.62 27.12 -18.15
CA THR A 337 23.18 27.43 -18.03
C THR A 337 22.38 26.91 -19.23
N GLN A 338 22.95 27.02 -20.44
CA GLN A 338 22.32 26.49 -21.65
C GLN A 338 22.11 24.97 -21.57
N VAL A 339 23.17 24.21 -21.22
CA VAL A 339 23.10 22.74 -21.11
C VAL A 339 22.09 22.32 -20.04
N VAL A 340 22.08 23.00 -18.90
CA VAL A 340 21.10 22.73 -17.82
C VAL A 340 19.68 23.02 -18.29
N CYS A 341 19.43 24.13 -19.00
CA CYS A 341 18.10 24.44 -19.53
C CYS A 341 17.62 23.42 -20.58
N GLU A 342 18.51 22.95 -21.46
CA GLU A 342 18.18 21.89 -22.43
C GLU A 342 17.77 20.60 -21.73
N ASN A 343 18.54 20.15 -20.72
CA ASN A 343 18.24 18.96 -19.95
C ASN A 343 16.96 19.11 -19.13
N LEU A 344 16.66 20.29 -18.59
CA LEU A 344 15.40 20.60 -17.92
C LEU A 344 14.19 20.35 -18.83
N ILE A 345 14.25 20.78 -20.09
CA ILE A 345 13.14 20.57 -21.02
C ILE A 345 12.96 19.09 -21.36
N ILE A 346 14.06 18.36 -21.59
CA ILE A 346 14.03 16.91 -21.79
C ILE A 346 13.39 16.21 -20.57
N THR A 347 13.81 16.61 -19.36
CA THR A 347 13.28 16.05 -18.10
C THR A 347 11.79 16.33 -17.92
N LEU A 348 11.33 17.53 -18.25
CA LEU A 348 9.92 17.87 -18.17
C LEU A 348 9.08 17.05 -19.16
N ILE A 349 9.51 16.96 -20.42
CA ILE A 349 8.80 16.17 -21.44
C ILE A 349 8.81 14.68 -21.05
N GLY A 350 10.00 14.12 -20.78
CA GLY A 350 10.15 12.71 -20.37
C GLY A 350 9.43 12.41 -19.06
N GLY A 351 9.44 13.34 -18.11
CA GLY A 351 8.77 13.23 -16.83
C GLY A 351 7.25 13.17 -16.96
N VAL A 352 6.64 14.06 -17.74
CA VAL A 352 5.18 14.03 -18.00
C VAL A 352 4.78 12.74 -18.70
N LEU A 353 5.53 12.31 -19.70
CA LEU A 353 5.30 11.02 -20.37
C LEU A 353 5.52 9.84 -19.41
N GLY A 354 6.51 9.94 -18.51
CA GLY A 354 6.77 8.94 -17.47
C GLY A 354 5.64 8.80 -16.45
N VAL A 355 5.01 9.90 -16.06
CA VAL A 355 3.78 9.87 -15.23
C VAL A 355 2.68 9.10 -15.96
N GLY A 356 2.41 9.41 -17.22
CA GLY A 356 1.42 8.68 -18.01
C GLY A 356 1.75 7.18 -18.14
N LEU A 357 3.01 6.87 -18.44
CA LEU A 357 3.48 5.49 -18.55
C LEU A 357 3.37 4.73 -17.21
N SER A 358 3.66 5.36 -16.07
CA SER A 358 3.55 4.72 -14.75
C SER A 358 2.11 4.27 -14.44
N VAL A 359 1.12 5.08 -14.79
CA VAL A 359 -0.31 4.74 -14.65
C VAL A 359 -0.68 3.55 -15.53
N VAL A 360 -0.22 3.54 -16.80
CA VAL A 360 -0.45 2.43 -17.73
C VAL A 360 0.21 1.14 -17.21
N LEU A 361 1.46 1.21 -16.78
CA LEU A 361 2.20 0.06 -16.24
C LEU A 361 1.54 -0.52 -15.00
N LEU A 362 1.05 0.32 -14.08
CA LEU A 362 0.32 -0.14 -12.91
C LEU A 362 -1.03 -0.77 -13.28
N TYR A 363 -1.74 -0.19 -14.23
CA TYR A 363 -3.03 -0.74 -14.66
C TYR A 363 -2.88 -2.08 -15.39
N VAL A 364 -1.93 -2.19 -16.32
CA VAL A 364 -1.65 -3.42 -17.07
C VAL A 364 -0.98 -4.47 -16.16
N GLY A 365 0.00 -4.05 -15.37
CA GLY A 365 0.77 -4.91 -14.47
C GLY A 365 0.10 -5.20 -13.12
N ARG A 366 -1.15 -4.75 -12.90
CA ARG A 366 -1.84 -4.84 -11.59
C ARG A 366 -1.84 -6.24 -10.97
N SER A 367 -2.00 -7.28 -11.79
CA SER A 367 -2.04 -8.68 -11.33
C SER A 367 -0.69 -9.18 -10.84
N PHE A 368 0.40 -8.62 -11.36
CA PHE A 368 1.77 -8.97 -11.02
C PHE A 368 2.35 -8.04 -9.92
N LEU A 369 2.11 -6.73 -10.06
CA LEU A 369 2.66 -5.69 -9.20
C LEU A 369 1.89 -5.53 -7.88
N LEU A 370 0.59 -5.79 -7.91
CA LEU A 370 -0.32 -5.78 -6.77
C LEU A 370 -0.82 -7.22 -6.56
N THR A 371 -1.85 -7.43 -5.79
CA THR A 371 -2.47 -8.75 -5.63
C THR A 371 -3.51 -8.98 -6.73
N LYS A 372 -3.72 -10.23 -7.18
CA LYS A 372 -4.85 -10.59 -8.05
C LYS A 372 -6.14 -10.02 -7.44
N ASP A 373 -7.04 -9.48 -8.25
CA ASP A 373 -8.29 -8.82 -7.85
C ASP A 373 -8.14 -7.48 -7.09
N THR A 374 -6.97 -6.83 -7.18
CA THR A 374 -6.86 -5.45 -6.71
C THR A 374 -7.64 -4.53 -7.64
N VAL A 375 -8.73 -3.95 -7.13
CA VAL A 375 -9.48 -2.91 -7.83
C VAL A 375 -8.76 -1.59 -7.62
N ILE A 376 -8.18 -1.06 -8.69
CA ILE A 376 -7.51 0.23 -8.66
C ILE A 376 -8.55 1.31 -8.96
N THR A 377 -8.81 2.20 -8.01
CA THR A 377 -9.64 3.39 -8.23
C THR A 377 -8.80 4.56 -8.70
N PHE A 378 -9.41 5.48 -9.46
CA PHE A 378 -8.73 6.69 -9.94
C PHE A 378 -8.09 7.49 -8.79
N GLY A 379 -8.77 7.59 -7.63
CA GLY A 379 -8.25 8.27 -6.44
C GLY A 379 -6.99 7.64 -5.84
N MET A 380 -6.76 6.33 -6.04
CA MET A 380 -5.52 5.65 -5.62
C MET A 380 -4.35 5.98 -6.53
N LEU A 381 -4.60 6.17 -7.83
CA LEU A 381 -3.58 6.44 -8.83
C LEU A 381 -3.26 7.93 -8.95
N PHE A 382 -4.28 8.79 -8.85
CA PHE A 382 -4.12 10.21 -9.09
C PHE A 382 -3.78 10.96 -7.80
N GLN A 383 -2.47 11.14 -7.57
CA GLN A 383 -1.96 11.89 -6.44
C GLN A 383 -1.04 13.01 -6.93
N PRO A 384 -1.60 14.20 -7.16
CA PRO A 384 -0.86 15.32 -7.77
C PRO A 384 0.43 15.68 -7.03
N LEU A 385 0.37 15.70 -5.70
CA LEU A 385 1.52 16.02 -4.86
C LEU A 385 2.69 15.04 -5.07
N LEU A 386 2.38 13.75 -5.20
CA LEU A 386 3.38 12.71 -5.42
C LEU A 386 4.00 12.81 -6.81
N PHE A 387 3.20 13.10 -7.83
CA PHE A 387 3.70 13.32 -9.17
C PHE A 387 4.61 14.55 -9.26
N VAL A 388 4.22 15.65 -8.60
CA VAL A 388 5.06 16.86 -8.50
C VAL A 388 6.36 16.56 -7.73
N ALA A 389 6.29 15.82 -6.62
CA ALA A 389 7.48 15.44 -5.87
C ALA A 389 8.42 14.53 -6.68
N ALA A 390 7.89 13.56 -7.43
CA ALA A 390 8.67 12.69 -8.30
C ALA A 390 9.32 13.47 -9.46
N LEU A 391 8.59 14.38 -10.09
CA LEU A 391 9.14 15.27 -11.12
C LEU A 391 10.24 16.16 -10.56
N PHE A 392 10.03 16.76 -9.39
CA PHE A 392 11.04 17.59 -8.72
C PHE A 392 12.30 16.77 -8.37
N PHE A 393 12.12 15.58 -7.81
CA PHE A 393 13.24 14.68 -7.49
C PHE A 393 14.03 14.27 -8.74
N THR A 394 13.34 13.92 -9.83
CA THR A 394 13.97 13.57 -11.11
C THR A 394 14.72 14.75 -11.69
N LEU A 395 14.17 15.95 -11.57
CA LEU A 395 14.80 17.19 -12.01
C LEU A 395 16.08 17.47 -11.22
N VAL A 396 16.07 17.31 -9.90
CA VAL A 396 17.25 17.43 -9.05
C VAL A 396 18.32 16.41 -9.45
N LEU A 397 17.95 15.15 -9.60
CA LEU A 397 18.87 14.08 -10.04
C LEU A 397 19.47 14.39 -11.41
N ASN A 398 18.65 14.89 -12.34
CA ASN A 398 19.12 15.23 -13.69
C ASN A 398 20.09 16.41 -13.66
N VAL A 399 19.80 17.46 -12.88
CA VAL A 399 20.72 18.61 -12.71
C VAL A 399 22.03 18.16 -12.07
N LEU A 400 22.01 17.28 -11.08
CA LEU A 400 23.22 16.73 -10.47
C LEU A 400 24.01 15.86 -11.46
N SER A 401 23.34 15.01 -12.23
CA SER A 401 23.97 14.12 -13.22
C SER A 401 24.54 14.86 -14.40
N SER A 402 23.85 15.90 -14.90
CA SER A 402 24.28 16.70 -16.05
C SER A 402 25.20 17.84 -15.66
N GLY A 403 25.05 18.38 -14.47
CA GLY A 403 25.80 19.53 -14.00
C GLY A 403 27.28 19.24 -13.84
N LEU A 404 27.66 18.07 -13.33
CA LEU A 404 29.07 17.69 -13.17
C LEU A 404 29.84 17.64 -14.51
N PRO A 405 29.38 16.92 -15.56
CA PRO A 405 30.03 16.93 -16.85
C PRO A 405 30.04 18.33 -17.51
N ALA A 406 28.91 19.03 -17.47
CA ALA A 406 28.79 20.37 -18.04
C ALA A 406 29.71 21.37 -17.35
N PHE A 407 29.87 21.29 -16.04
CA PHE A 407 30.77 22.14 -15.27
C PHE A 407 32.25 21.86 -15.60
N ARG A 408 32.64 20.60 -15.81
CA ARG A 408 33.99 20.23 -16.23
C ARG A 408 34.32 20.84 -17.60
N ILE A 409 33.45 20.65 -18.60
CA ILE A 409 33.65 21.20 -19.95
C ILE A 409 33.61 22.73 -19.95
N ALA A 410 32.75 23.34 -19.13
CA ALA A 410 32.71 24.79 -18.98
C ALA A 410 34.03 25.36 -18.42
N ARG A 411 34.84 24.61 -17.69
CA ARG A 411 36.16 25.01 -17.17
C ARG A 411 37.36 24.57 -18.01
N GLU A 412 37.17 23.67 -18.99
CA GLU A 412 38.27 23.24 -19.89
C GLU A 412 38.85 24.37 -20.71
N ARG A 413 40.12 24.27 -21.01
CA ARG A 413 40.84 25.24 -21.85
C ARG A 413 40.38 25.09 -23.32
N ILE A 414 40.27 26.23 -24.05
CA ILE A 414 39.78 26.27 -25.42
C ILE A 414 40.60 25.36 -26.34
N VAL A 415 41.92 25.26 -26.10
CA VAL A 415 42.85 24.43 -26.92
C VAL A 415 42.56 22.93 -26.79
N GLU A 416 42.18 22.47 -25.62
CA GLU A 416 41.86 21.04 -25.36
C GLU A 416 40.53 20.65 -26.00
N SER A 417 39.53 21.55 -25.97
CA SER A 417 38.23 21.29 -26.58
C SER A 417 38.20 21.31 -28.11
N LEU A 418 39.23 21.92 -28.75
CA LEU A 418 39.37 21.94 -30.21
C LEU A 418 40.26 20.80 -30.74
N LYS A 419 41.15 20.22 -29.91
CA LYS A 419 42.07 19.14 -30.31
C LYS A 419 41.37 17.81 -30.59
N ASP A 420 40.25 17.56 -29.89
CA ASP A 420 39.42 16.36 -30.06
C ASP A 420 38.51 16.43 -31.32
N ALA A 421 38.50 17.51 -32.06
CA ALA A 421 37.72 17.68 -33.29
C ALA A 421 38.39 17.07 -34.54
N ASN A 422 39.63 16.60 -34.42
CA ASN A 422 40.43 16.11 -35.54
C ASN A 422 40.76 14.60 -35.51
N VAL A 423 39.97 13.80 -34.78
CA VAL A 423 40.09 12.33 -34.82
C VAL A 423 38.80 11.69 -35.32
#